data_b20ff8abcfd909d353797fca8c877dc2
#
_entry.id   b20ff8abcfd909d353797fca8c877dc2
#
_cell.length_a   1.000
_cell.length_b   1.000
_cell.length_c   1.000
_cell.angle_alpha   90.00
_cell.angle_beta   90.00
_cell.angle_gamma   90.00
#
_symmetry.space_group_name_H-M   'P 1'
#
loop_
_entity.id
_entity.type
_entity.pdbx_description
1 polymer ?
#
loop_
_entity_poly.entity_id
_entity_poly.type
_entity_poly.pdbx_seq_one_letter_code
_entity_poly.pdbx_strand_id
1 'polypeptide(L)'
;MKKGVMSAISMLMGATAGAGVVGKVQGDKLKITKDMSAKHLKLFLMMNQWVKVKQEGKNLSTYFENKGYKRIAIYGMSYAGETLVDELKDTGIEVVYGIDQNADSIFADIDIVTMDDTLEEVDAVVVTAITFFGEIEEKLSGKLNCSIISLEDILYEV
;
A
#
# COMPACT_ATOMS: atom_id res chain seq x y z
N MET A 1 -28.35 10.30 56.72
CA MET A 1 -27.19 9.47 56.31
C MET A 1 -27.37 8.72 54.98
N LYS A 2 -28.59 8.42 54.49
CA LYS A 2 -28.76 7.66 53.21
C LYS A 2 -28.48 8.46 51.90
N LYS A 3 -28.67 9.78 51.90
CA LYS A 3 -28.46 10.61 50.67
C LYS A 3 -26.97 10.82 50.33
N GLY A 4 -26.07 10.86 51.28
CA GLY A 4 -24.63 11.04 51.05
C GLY A 4 -23.93 9.79 50.47
N VAL A 5 -24.40 8.61 50.89
CA VAL A 5 -23.83 7.34 50.41
C VAL A 5 -24.21 7.05 48.95
N MET A 6 -25.45 7.37 48.56
CA MET A 6 -25.87 7.22 47.12
C MET A 6 -25.13 8.19 46.19
N SER A 7 -24.81 9.40 46.63
CA SER A 7 -24.04 10.36 45.85
C SER A 7 -22.58 9.93 45.65
N ALA A 8 -21.96 9.32 46.70
CA ALA A 8 -20.59 8.80 46.58
C ALA A 8 -20.49 7.58 45.66
N ILE A 9 -21.49 6.68 45.67
CA ILE A 9 -21.52 5.50 44.81
C ILE A 9 -21.72 5.90 43.34
N SER A 10 -22.58 6.89 43.06
CA SER A 10 -22.77 7.37 41.66
C SER A 10 -21.55 8.11 41.13
N MET A 11 -20.78 8.83 41.95
CA MET A 11 -19.52 9.44 41.56
C MET A 11 -18.44 8.39 41.27
N LEU A 12 -18.34 7.32 42.06
CA LEU A 12 -17.38 6.25 41.80
C LEU A 12 -17.69 5.47 40.50
N MET A 13 -18.97 5.16 40.25
CA MET A 13 -19.36 4.50 38.99
C MET A 13 -19.14 5.39 37.76
N GLY A 14 -19.37 6.69 37.85
CA GLY A 14 -19.10 7.63 36.78
C GLY A 14 -17.61 7.77 36.46
N ALA A 15 -16.75 7.77 37.47
CA ALA A 15 -15.30 7.88 37.31
C ALA A 15 -14.68 6.62 36.67
N THR A 16 -15.15 5.42 37.04
CA THR A 16 -14.65 4.17 36.47
C THR A 16 -15.10 3.96 35.03
N ALA A 17 -16.35 4.31 34.70
CA ALA A 17 -16.84 4.24 33.32
C ALA A 17 -16.13 5.27 32.41
N GLY A 18 -15.91 6.50 32.88
CA GLY A 18 -15.18 7.53 32.16
C GLY A 18 -13.72 7.18 31.89
N ALA A 19 -13.03 6.63 32.91
CA ALA A 19 -11.62 6.21 32.75
C ALA A 19 -11.46 5.05 31.76
N GLY A 20 -12.41 4.11 31.74
CA GLY A 20 -12.38 3.00 30.78
C GLY A 20 -12.56 3.44 29.31
N VAL A 21 -13.47 4.38 29.05
CA VAL A 21 -13.71 4.91 27.72
C VAL A 21 -12.52 5.75 27.23
N VAL A 22 -11.98 6.64 28.09
CA VAL A 22 -10.81 7.46 27.74
C VAL A 22 -9.58 6.57 27.47
N GLY A 23 -9.35 5.55 28.30
CA GLY A 23 -8.24 4.61 28.11
C GLY A 23 -8.33 3.83 26.78
N LYS A 24 -9.53 3.38 26.40
CA LYS A 24 -9.76 2.69 25.13
C LYS A 24 -9.52 3.60 23.94
N VAL A 25 -10.10 4.80 23.93
CA VAL A 25 -9.92 5.79 22.84
C VAL A 25 -8.46 6.21 22.69
N GLN A 26 -7.72 6.39 23.78
CA GLN A 26 -6.30 6.70 23.72
C GLN A 26 -5.46 5.51 23.23
N GLY A 27 -5.81 4.29 23.66
CA GLY A 27 -5.17 3.07 23.19
C GLY A 27 -5.36 2.85 21.70
N ASP A 28 -6.58 3.04 21.18
CA ASP A 28 -6.89 2.91 19.76
C ASP A 28 -6.15 3.98 18.93
N LYS A 29 -6.11 5.23 19.38
CA LYS A 29 -5.33 6.29 18.74
C LYS A 29 -3.83 5.98 18.70
N LEU A 30 -3.28 5.49 19.81
CA LEU A 30 -1.86 5.13 19.87
C LEU A 30 -1.53 3.97 18.93
N LYS A 31 -2.40 2.98 18.82
CA LYS A 31 -2.25 1.87 17.88
C LYS A 31 -2.26 2.37 16.43
N ILE A 32 -3.27 3.15 16.03
CA ILE A 32 -3.37 3.75 14.70
C ILE A 32 -2.11 4.56 14.37
N THR A 33 -1.62 5.38 15.31
CA THR A 33 -0.41 6.20 15.12
C THR A 33 0.83 5.33 14.91
N LYS A 34 0.97 4.23 15.67
CA LYS A 34 2.09 3.30 15.51
C LYS A 34 2.03 2.57 14.18
N ASP A 35 0.84 2.12 13.78
CA ASP A 35 0.63 1.43 12.50
C ASP A 35 0.93 2.36 11.31
N MET A 36 0.50 3.62 11.38
CA MET A 36 0.83 4.64 10.39
C MET A 36 2.33 4.93 10.33
N SER A 37 2.98 5.06 11.49
CA SER A 37 4.44 5.28 11.57
C SER A 37 5.21 4.11 10.96
N ALA A 38 4.81 2.88 11.24
CA ALA A 38 5.43 1.69 10.66
C ALA A 38 5.26 1.65 9.13
N LYS A 39 4.08 2.00 8.62
CA LYS A 39 3.82 2.14 7.18
C LYS A 39 4.74 3.17 6.52
N HIS A 40 4.82 4.37 7.10
CA HIS A 40 5.67 5.42 6.55
C HIS A 40 7.14 5.04 6.57
N LEU A 41 7.60 4.37 7.62
CA LEU A 41 8.97 3.86 7.68
C LEU A 41 9.23 2.84 6.57
N LYS A 42 8.31 1.90 6.35
CA LYS A 42 8.43 0.89 5.30
C LYS A 42 8.51 1.53 3.91
N LEU A 43 7.63 2.49 3.62
CA LEU A 43 7.66 3.25 2.37
C LEU A 43 8.97 4.05 2.22
N PHE A 44 9.42 4.70 3.29
CA PHE A 44 10.70 5.42 3.27
C PHE A 44 11.88 4.50 2.95
N LEU A 45 11.95 3.33 3.58
CA LEU A 45 13.01 2.35 3.34
C LEU A 45 12.98 1.82 1.91
N MET A 46 11.80 1.56 1.37
CA MET A 46 11.62 1.16 -0.03
C MET A 46 12.11 2.26 -0.99
N MET A 47 11.69 3.50 -0.78
CA MET A 47 12.16 4.63 -1.61
C MET A 47 13.66 4.87 -1.48
N ASN A 48 14.23 4.70 -0.29
CA ASN A 48 15.68 4.78 -0.09
C ASN A 48 16.41 3.67 -0.84
N GLN A 49 15.87 2.44 -0.87
CA GLN A 49 16.43 1.36 -1.68
C GLN A 49 16.38 1.69 -3.17
N TRP A 50 15.26 2.27 -3.64
CA TRP A 50 15.16 2.72 -5.03
C TRP A 50 16.24 3.74 -5.41
N VAL A 51 16.45 4.73 -4.54
CA VAL A 51 17.54 5.70 -4.74
C VAL A 51 18.90 5.01 -4.86
N LYS A 52 19.19 4.00 -4.04
CA LYS A 52 20.45 3.23 -4.12
C LYS A 52 20.56 2.50 -5.44
N VAL A 53 19.52 1.82 -5.90
CA VAL A 53 19.47 1.16 -7.20
C VAL A 53 19.85 2.14 -8.31
N LYS A 54 19.25 3.35 -8.28
CA LYS A 54 19.57 4.39 -9.27
C LYS A 54 20.99 4.93 -9.17
N GLN A 55 21.52 5.09 -7.95
CA GLN A 55 22.92 5.52 -7.72
C GLN A 55 23.93 4.47 -8.21
N GLU A 56 23.56 3.19 -8.19
CA GLU A 56 24.35 2.10 -8.75
C GLU A 56 24.26 2.02 -10.29
N GLY A 57 23.50 2.91 -10.94
CA GLY A 57 23.29 2.92 -12.38
C GLY A 57 22.40 1.79 -12.90
N LYS A 58 21.66 1.14 -12.01
CA LYS A 58 20.73 0.06 -12.36
C LYS A 58 19.36 0.59 -12.76
N ASN A 59 18.58 -0.22 -13.51
CA ASN A 59 17.23 0.11 -13.95
C ASN A 59 16.29 -1.07 -13.63
N LEU A 60 15.07 -0.76 -13.18
CA LEU A 60 14.08 -1.77 -12.85
C LEU A 60 13.61 -2.55 -14.10
N SER A 61 13.70 -1.97 -15.29
CA SER A 61 13.40 -2.68 -16.55
C SER A 61 14.19 -3.99 -16.68
N THR A 62 15.44 -4.02 -16.18
CA THR A 62 16.31 -5.21 -16.22
C THR A 62 15.68 -6.39 -15.46
N TYR A 63 14.97 -6.15 -14.36
CA TYR A 63 14.23 -7.19 -13.65
C TYR A 63 13.19 -7.86 -14.54
N PHE A 64 12.36 -7.04 -15.19
CA PHE A 64 11.28 -7.53 -16.06
C PHE A 64 11.83 -8.26 -17.28
N GLU A 65 12.88 -7.72 -17.91
CA GLU A 65 13.56 -8.33 -19.04
C GLU A 65 14.12 -9.71 -18.69
N ASN A 66 14.77 -9.85 -17.53
CA ASN A 66 15.33 -11.11 -17.04
C ASN A 66 14.25 -12.17 -16.75
N LYS A 67 13.05 -11.76 -16.33
CA LYS A 67 11.89 -12.64 -16.11
C LYS A 67 11.09 -12.91 -17.39
N GLY A 68 11.38 -12.20 -18.48
CA GLY A 68 10.65 -12.28 -19.75
C GLY A 68 9.30 -11.55 -19.73
N TYR A 69 9.07 -10.66 -18.77
CA TYR A 69 7.87 -9.85 -18.69
C TYR A 69 8.00 -8.63 -19.61
N LYS A 70 6.99 -8.37 -20.43
CA LYS A 70 6.95 -7.25 -21.36
C LYS A 70 5.76 -6.34 -21.13
N ARG A 71 4.63 -6.90 -20.70
CA ARG A 71 3.39 -6.19 -20.46
C ARG A 71 3.04 -6.34 -19.00
N ILE A 72 3.01 -5.25 -18.28
CA ILE A 72 2.72 -5.24 -16.83
C ILE A 72 1.57 -4.29 -16.49
N ALA A 73 0.92 -4.55 -15.36
CA ALA A 73 0.05 -3.58 -14.70
C ALA A 73 0.66 -3.16 -13.36
N ILE A 74 0.23 -2.01 -12.84
CA ILE A 74 0.71 -1.48 -11.57
C ILE A 74 -0.50 -1.33 -10.63
N TYR A 75 -0.44 -1.95 -9.45
CA TYR A 75 -1.43 -1.76 -8.38
C TYR A 75 -0.94 -0.73 -7.37
N GLY A 76 -1.73 0.36 -7.21
CA GLY A 76 -1.42 1.47 -6.33
C GLY A 76 -0.72 2.63 -7.06
N MET A 77 -1.52 3.55 -7.59
CA MET A 77 -1.08 4.68 -8.41
C MET A 77 -0.86 5.94 -7.58
N SER A 78 -0.19 5.80 -6.42
CA SER A 78 0.37 6.92 -5.67
C SER A 78 1.79 7.23 -6.14
N TYR A 79 2.55 8.04 -5.39
CA TYR A 79 3.92 8.45 -5.76
C TYR A 79 4.83 7.31 -6.25
N ALA A 80 4.75 6.13 -5.64
CA ALA A 80 5.57 5.00 -6.05
C ALA A 80 5.11 4.40 -7.39
N GLY A 81 3.80 4.35 -7.64
CA GLY A 81 3.23 3.91 -8.92
C GLY A 81 3.60 4.86 -10.06
N GLU A 82 3.41 6.16 -9.85
CA GLU A 82 3.78 7.20 -10.81
C GLU A 82 5.29 7.14 -11.13
N THR A 83 6.14 7.02 -10.09
CA THR A 83 7.59 6.90 -10.27
C THR A 83 7.96 5.65 -11.08
N LEU A 84 7.25 4.53 -10.88
CA LEU A 84 7.51 3.30 -11.65
C LEU A 84 7.10 3.46 -13.11
N VAL A 85 5.96 4.08 -13.38
CA VAL A 85 5.55 4.42 -14.76
C VAL A 85 6.63 5.26 -15.44
N ASP A 86 7.10 6.32 -14.75
CA ASP A 86 8.13 7.21 -15.30
C ASP A 86 9.46 6.50 -15.52
N GLU A 87 9.87 5.60 -14.63
CA GLU A 87 11.11 4.84 -14.80
C GLU A 87 11.05 3.86 -15.97
N LEU A 88 9.88 3.33 -16.28
CA LEU A 88 9.71 2.37 -17.36
C LEU A 88 9.43 3.04 -18.71
N LYS A 89 9.20 4.36 -18.75
CA LYS A 89 9.11 5.12 -20.01
C LYS A 89 10.38 4.91 -20.83
N ASP A 90 10.21 4.79 -22.14
CA ASP A 90 11.30 4.58 -23.09
C ASP A 90 12.13 3.30 -22.87
N THR A 91 11.61 2.34 -22.11
CA THR A 91 12.16 0.98 -21.98
C THR A 91 11.39 -0.02 -22.86
N GLY A 92 11.83 -1.27 -22.86
CA GLY A 92 11.12 -2.36 -23.55
C GLY A 92 9.91 -2.91 -22.79
N ILE A 93 9.52 -2.28 -21.67
CA ILE A 93 8.42 -2.71 -20.80
C ILE A 93 7.22 -1.80 -20.98
N GLU A 94 6.09 -2.39 -21.38
CA GLU A 94 4.82 -1.69 -21.51
C GLU A 94 4.05 -1.73 -20.19
N VAL A 95 3.73 -0.57 -19.62
CA VAL A 95 2.77 -0.45 -18.53
C VAL A 95 1.39 -0.28 -19.16
N VAL A 96 0.59 -1.36 -19.17
CA VAL A 96 -0.68 -1.42 -19.90
C VAL A 96 -1.75 -0.60 -19.18
N TYR A 97 -1.85 -0.72 -17.86
CA TYR A 97 -2.79 0.04 -17.01
C TYR A 97 -2.34 0.09 -15.56
N GLY A 98 -2.89 1.04 -14.83
CA GLY A 98 -2.81 1.10 -13.37
C GLY A 98 -4.10 0.62 -12.72
N ILE A 99 -4.01 0.07 -11.52
CA ILE A 99 -5.17 -0.32 -10.69
C ILE A 99 -5.14 0.51 -9.42
N ASP A 100 -6.19 1.28 -9.16
CA ASP A 100 -6.34 2.04 -7.91
C ASP A 100 -7.82 2.16 -7.50
N GLN A 101 -8.08 2.25 -6.21
CA GLN A 101 -9.44 2.45 -5.68
C GLN A 101 -10.01 3.83 -6.04
N ASN A 102 -9.13 4.80 -6.27
CA ASN A 102 -9.47 6.18 -6.61
C ASN A 102 -9.25 6.48 -8.10
N ALA A 103 -9.45 5.51 -8.99
CA ALA A 103 -9.19 5.61 -10.42
C ALA A 103 -9.74 6.91 -11.04
N ASP A 104 -10.98 7.29 -10.71
CA ASP A 104 -11.64 8.50 -11.21
C ASP A 104 -10.93 9.81 -10.84
N SER A 105 -10.05 9.81 -9.85
CA SER A 105 -9.37 10.99 -9.31
C SER A 105 -7.89 11.05 -9.69
N ILE A 106 -7.37 10.04 -10.39
CA ILE A 106 -5.97 9.94 -10.77
C ILE A 106 -5.81 10.32 -12.25
N PHE A 107 -4.94 11.28 -12.51
CA PHE A 107 -4.57 11.69 -13.86
C PHE A 107 -3.19 11.14 -14.18
N ALA A 108 -3.09 10.23 -15.13
CA ALA A 108 -1.86 9.59 -15.56
C ALA A 108 -1.83 9.46 -17.10
N ASP A 109 -0.66 9.19 -17.66
CA ASP A 109 -0.48 8.94 -19.10
C ASP A 109 -0.93 7.52 -19.52
N ILE A 110 -1.40 6.71 -18.58
CA ILE A 110 -1.92 5.36 -18.78
C ILE A 110 -3.35 5.29 -18.23
N ASP A 111 -4.12 4.32 -18.70
CA ASP A 111 -5.46 4.07 -18.18
C ASP A 111 -5.41 3.58 -16.74
N ILE A 112 -6.27 4.16 -15.88
CA ILE A 112 -6.40 3.73 -14.50
C ILE A 112 -7.78 3.09 -14.30
N VAL A 113 -7.79 1.88 -13.80
CA VAL A 113 -8.99 1.09 -13.56
C VAL A 113 -9.13 0.73 -12.08
N THR A 114 -10.31 0.30 -11.67
CA THR A 114 -10.55 -0.25 -10.34
C THR A 114 -10.41 -1.78 -10.34
N MET A 115 -10.35 -2.37 -9.15
CA MET A 115 -10.37 -3.85 -9.03
C MET A 115 -11.67 -4.48 -9.52
N ASP A 116 -12.76 -3.71 -9.63
CA ASP A 116 -14.09 -4.23 -10.03
C ASP A 116 -14.29 -4.16 -11.55
N ASP A 117 -13.39 -3.48 -12.26
CA ASP A 117 -13.40 -3.42 -13.71
C ASP A 117 -12.88 -4.73 -14.34
N THR A 118 -13.06 -4.86 -15.64
CA THR A 118 -12.45 -5.96 -16.41
C THR A 118 -10.94 -5.68 -16.56
N LEU A 119 -10.13 -6.55 -15.97
CA LEU A 119 -8.68 -6.45 -16.04
C LEU A 119 -8.16 -7.16 -17.30
N GLU A 120 -7.35 -6.47 -18.07
CA GLU A 120 -6.67 -7.04 -19.24
C GLU A 120 -5.56 -8.02 -18.81
N GLU A 121 -5.31 -9.06 -19.61
CA GLU A 121 -4.20 -9.99 -19.35
C GLU A 121 -2.84 -9.31 -19.51
N VAL A 122 -1.97 -9.52 -18.53
CA VAL A 122 -0.60 -9.01 -18.45
C VAL A 122 0.35 -10.11 -17.98
N ASP A 123 1.65 -9.93 -18.19
CA ASP A 123 2.67 -10.89 -17.74
C ASP A 123 2.86 -10.83 -16.22
N ALA A 124 2.72 -9.64 -15.64
CA ALA A 124 2.83 -9.44 -14.20
C ALA A 124 2.05 -8.20 -13.72
N VAL A 125 1.65 -8.21 -12.43
CA VAL A 125 1.16 -7.02 -11.72
C VAL A 125 2.17 -6.64 -10.65
N VAL A 126 2.64 -5.40 -10.68
CA VAL A 126 3.53 -4.85 -9.64
C VAL A 126 2.70 -4.12 -8.59
N VAL A 127 2.81 -4.56 -7.35
CA VAL A 127 2.11 -3.95 -6.21
C VAL A 127 3.03 -2.95 -5.52
N THR A 128 2.70 -1.67 -5.61
CA THR A 128 3.42 -0.56 -4.94
C THR A 128 2.92 -0.32 -3.52
N ALA A 129 1.68 -0.72 -3.23
CA ALA A 129 1.07 -0.68 -1.90
C ALA A 129 1.62 -1.81 -0.99
N ILE A 130 2.94 -1.86 -0.81
CA ILE A 130 3.71 -2.97 -0.21
C ILE A 130 3.26 -3.38 1.19
N THR A 131 2.65 -2.48 1.95
CA THR A 131 2.13 -2.79 3.30
C THR A 131 0.86 -3.63 3.28
N PHE A 132 0.21 -3.76 2.13
CA PHE A 132 -1.00 -4.54 1.91
C PHE A 132 -0.80 -5.66 0.89
N PHE A 133 0.46 -5.97 0.56
CA PHE A 133 0.80 -6.89 -0.52
C PHE A 133 0.02 -8.21 -0.45
N GLY A 134 0.03 -8.90 0.70
CA GLY A 134 -0.64 -10.20 0.83
C GLY A 134 -2.15 -10.16 0.58
N GLU A 135 -2.85 -9.11 1.04
CA GLU A 135 -4.29 -8.96 0.80
C GLU A 135 -4.59 -8.66 -0.69
N ILE A 136 -3.71 -7.90 -1.33
CA ILE A 136 -3.82 -7.52 -2.74
C ILE A 136 -3.50 -8.73 -3.63
N GLU A 137 -2.44 -9.45 -3.32
CA GLU A 137 -2.04 -10.66 -4.02
C GLU A 137 -3.16 -11.72 -4.03
N GLU A 138 -3.79 -11.98 -2.86
CA GLU A 138 -4.92 -12.90 -2.76
C GLU A 138 -6.08 -12.49 -3.67
N LYS A 139 -6.43 -11.20 -3.69
CA LYS A 139 -7.53 -10.67 -4.51
C LYS A 139 -7.22 -10.74 -6.02
N LEU A 140 -5.99 -10.36 -6.40
CA LEU A 140 -5.57 -10.34 -7.80
C LEU A 140 -5.40 -11.75 -8.36
N SER A 141 -4.89 -12.70 -7.58
CA SER A 141 -4.75 -14.11 -7.97
C SER A 141 -6.09 -14.78 -8.28
N GLY A 142 -7.19 -14.27 -7.74
CA GLY A 142 -8.54 -14.71 -8.09
C GLY A 142 -9.09 -14.12 -9.40
N LYS A 143 -8.42 -13.12 -9.97
CA LYS A 143 -8.88 -12.38 -11.16
C LYS A 143 -7.94 -12.51 -12.36
N LEU A 144 -6.64 -12.61 -12.14
CA LEU A 144 -5.61 -12.67 -13.16
C LEU A 144 -4.75 -13.93 -13.00
N ASN A 145 -4.36 -14.53 -14.11
CA ASN A 145 -3.45 -15.66 -14.14
C ASN A 145 -2.04 -15.21 -14.56
N CYS A 146 -1.44 -14.35 -13.72
CA CYS A 146 -0.10 -13.81 -13.95
C CYS A 146 0.67 -13.71 -12.63
N SER A 147 1.95 -13.37 -12.71
CA SER A 147 2.78 -13.12 -11.51
C SER A 147 2.34 -11.82 -10.82
N ILE A 148 2.17 -11.88 -9.49
CA ILE A 148 1.89 -10.70 -8.67
C ILE A 148 3.12 -10.46 -7.80
N ILE A 149 3.73 -9.27 -7.89
CA ILE A 149 5.07 -9.02 -7.40
C ILE A 149 5.07 -7.73 -6.57
N SER A 150 5.71 -7.77 -5.42
CA SER A 150 5.93 -6.55 -4.63
C SER A 150 7.02 -5.68 -5.26
N LEU A 151 6.78 -4.37 -5.35
CA LEU A 151 7.83 -3.43 -5.77
C LEU A 151 9.06 -3.51 -4.86
N GLU A 152 8.87 -3.78 -3.57
CA GLU A 152 9.96 -3.96 -2.62
C GLU A 152 10.90 -5.12 -3.05
N ASP A 153 10.32 -6.27 -3.45
CA ASP A 153 11.11 -7.43 -3.88
C ASP A 153 11.90 -7.14 -5.16
N ILE A 154 11.30 -6.43 -6.12
CA ILE A 154 11.99 -5.99 -7.34
C ILE A 154 13.22 -5.15 -7.00
N LEU A 155 13.08 -4.18 -6.10
CA LEU A 155 14.15 -3.26 -5.70
C LEU A 155 15.31 -3.96 -4.97
N TYR A 156 15.08 -5.12 -4.38
CA TYR A 156 16.14 -5.91 -3.73
C TYR A 156 16.73 -6.99 -4.65
N GLU A 157 16.06 -7.34 -5.73
CA GLU A 157 16.55 -8.33 -6.70
C GLU A 157 17.39 -7.71 -7.84
N VAL A 158 17.17 -6.44 -8.16
CA VAL A 158 17.96 -5.65 -9.15
C VAL A 158 19.40 -5.31 -8.63
#